data_5f56325b3f78afd95e546f6489679266
#
_entry.id   5f56325b3f78afd95e546f6489679266
#
_cell.length_a   1.000
_cell.length_b   1.000
_cell.length_c   1.000
_cell.angle_alpha   90.00
_cell.angle_beta   90.00
_cell.angle_gamma   90.00
#
_symmetry.space_group_name_H-M   'P 1'
#
loop_
_entity.id
_entity.type
_entity.pdbx_description
1 polymer ?
#
loop_
_entity_poly.entity_id
_entity_poly.type
_entity_poly.pdbx_seq_one_letter_code
_entity_poly.pdbx_strand_id
1 'polypeptide(L)' 'MLSFTVHFYRKVLGLSFLVPRGTVEIRSARSEARAIEAAKRKFARRQKVESWTLRADCFDLVAPQ' A
#
# COMPACT_ATOMS: atom_id res chain seq x y z
N MET A 1 5.20 0.95 -19.50
CA MET A 1 4.84 0.43 -18.21
C MET A 1 4.20 1.50 -17.36
N LEU A 2 3.34 1.11 -16.47
CA LEU A 2 2.54 2.04 -15.67
C LEU A 2 3.17 2.28 -14.30
N SER A 3 3.02 3.51 -13.81
CA SER A 3 3.41 3.87 -12.44
C SER A 3 2.17 3.94 -11.59
N PHE A 4 2.28 3.42 -10.36
CA PHE A 4 1.18 3.44 -9.41
C PHE A 4 1.69 3.92 -8.06
N THR A 5 0.80 4.55 -7.30
CA THR A 5 1.08 4.94 -5.93
C THR A 5 0.07 4.22 -5.04
N VAL A 6 0.58 3.53 -4.02
CA VAL A 6 -0.27 2.79 -3.10
C VAL A 6 -0.14 3.40 -1.71
N HIS A 7 -1.27 3.84 -1.16
CA HIS A 7 -1.33 4.42 0.17
C HIS A 7 -1.86 3.36 1.13
N PHE A 8 -1.15 3.16 2.23
CA PHE A 8 -1.52 2.18 3.25
C PHE A 8 -2.09 2.90 4.46
N TYR A 9 -3.16 2.35 5.02
CA TYR A 9 -3.90 2.96 6.12
C TYR A 9 -4.20 1.95 7.21
N ARG A 10 -4.35 2.46 8.43
CA ARG A 10 -4.85 1.68 9.55
C ARG A 10 -6.20 2.23 9.96
N LYS A 11 -7.18 1.33 10.17
CA LYS A 11 -8.49 1.71 10.66
C LYS A 11 -8.43 1.93 12.16
N VAL A 12 -9.08 3.01 12.62
CA VAL A 12 -9.20 3.27 14.05
C VAL A 12 -10.49 2.65 14.52
N LEU A 13 -10.42 1.83 15.57
CA LEU A 13 -11.57 1.13 16.11
C LEU A 13 -12.69 2.10 16.49
N GLY A 14 -13.89 1.78 16.00
CA GLY A 14 -15.08 2.58 16.29
C GLY A 14 -15.16 3.91 15.58
N LEU A 15 -14.20 4.24 14.74
CA LEU A 15 -14.19 5.50 14.00
C LEU A 15 -14.23 5.25 12.50
N SER A 16 -14.72 6.23 11.77
CA SER A 16 -14.90 6.11 10.32
C SER A 16 -13.72 6.66 9.52
N PHE A 17 -12.59 6.90 10.14
CA PHE A 17 -11.45 7.44 9.42
C PHE A 17 -10.25 6.50 9.44
N LEU A 18 -9.36 6.73 8.49
CA LEU A 18 -8.17 5.92 8.29
C LEU A 18 -6.94 6.73 8.67
N VAL A 19 -5.99 6.09 9.34
CA VAL A 19 -4.73 6.71 9.71
C VAL A 19 -3.68 6.32 8.68
N PRO A 20 -3.05 7.27 7.97
CA PRO A 20 -2.01 6.94 7.00
C PRO A 20 -0.82 6.28 7.68
N ARG A 21 -0.35 5.18 7.07
CA ARG A 21 0.81 4.42 7.59
C ARG A 21 2.01 4.48 6.66
N GLY A 22 1.79 4.82 5.41
CA GLY A 22 2.87 4.94 4.45
C GLY A 22 2.38 4.94 3.03
N THR A 23 3.25 5.34 2.12
CA THR A 23 2.98 5.40 0.70
C THR A 23 4.11 4.70 -0.03
N VAL A 24 3.77 3.88 -1.02
CA VAL A 24 4.74 3.16 -1.83
C VAL A 24 4.51 3.51 -3.29
N GLU A 25 5.57 3.91 -3.98
CA GLU A 25 5.54 4.12 -5.42
C GLU A 25 6.04 2.88 -6.13
N ILE A 26 5.28 2.42 -7.11
CA ILE A 26 5.68 1.35 -8.00
C ILE A 26 5.81 1.95 -9.40
N ARG A 27 7.03 2.09 -9.86
CA ARG A 27 7.31 2.81 -11.11
C ARG A 27 7.12 2.00 -12.37
N SER A 28 7.07 0.68 -12.24
CA SER A 28 7.09 -0.17 -13.41
C SER A 28 6.28 -1.42 -13.11
N ALA A 29 5.02 -1.40 -13.46
CA ALA A 29 4.14 -2.54 -13.24
C ALA A 29 3.35 -2.83 -14.52
N ARG A 30 3.09 -4.09 -14.77
CA ARG A 30 2.32 -4.53 -15.93
C ARG A 30 0.82 -4.43 -15.70
N SER A 31 0.40 -4.43 -14.46
CA SER A 31 -1.02 -4.36 -14.11
C SER A 31 -1.19 -3.83 -12.70
N GLU A 32 -2.42 -3.45 -12.37
CA GLU A 32 -2.76 -3.01 -11.02
C GLU A 32 -2.50 -4.11 -10.00
N ALA A 33 -2.89 -5.35 -10.32
CA ALA A 33 -2.69 -6.46 -9.40
C ALA A 33 -1.22 -6.67 -9.07
N ARG A 34 -0.34 -6.58 -10.06
CA ARG A 34 1.09 -6.71 -9.83
C ARG A 34 1.65 -5.53 -9.04
N ALA A 35 1.15 -4.33 -9.30
CA ALA A 35 1.56 -3.14 -8.56
C ALA A 35 1.19 -3.27 -7.08
N ILE A 36 -0.01 -3.74 -6.78
CA ILE A 36 -0.49 -3.94 -5.42
C ILE A 36 0.38 -4.96 -4.69
N GLU A 37 0.65 -6.10 -5.32
CA GLU A 37 1.48 -7.14 -4.69
C GLU A 37 2.90 -6.66 -4.43
N ALA A 38 3.49 -5.94 -5.37
CA ALA A 38 4.82 -5.36 -5.19
C ALA A 38 4.83 -4.33 -4.07
N ALA A 39 3.79 -3.49 -4.00
CA ALA A 39 3.67 -2.47 -2.96
C ALA A 39 3.54 -3.09 -1.57
N LYS A 40 2.76 -4.15 -1.43
CA LYS A 40 2.60 -4.86 -0.15
C LYS A 40 3.94 -5.38 0.36
N ARG A 41 4.71 -6.01 -0.52
CA ARG A 41 6.04 -6.53 -0.15
C ARG A 41 7.00 -5.41 0.21
N LYS A 42 6.98 -4.32 -0.55
CA LYS A 42 7.86 -3.18 -0.33
C LYS A 42 7.52 -2.47 0.98
N PHE A 43 6.24 -2.32 1.27
CA PHE A 43 5.76 -1.74 2.52
C PHE A 43 6.20 -2.58 3.72
N ALA A 44 5.97 -3.89 3.66
CA ALA A 44 6.36 -4.81 4.73
C ALA A 44 7.88 -4.74 4.99
N ARG A 45 8.67 -4.69 3.93
CA ARG A 45 10.13 -4.58 4.04
C ARG A 45 10.55 -3.28 4.73
N ARG A 46 9.91 -2.16 4.37
CA ARG A 46 10.18 -0.87 5.02
C ARG A 46 9.84 -0.88 6.49
N GLN A 47 8.75 -1.57 6.85
CA GLN A 47 8.30 -1.69 8.23
C GLN A 47 9.03 -2.77 9.01
N LYS A 48 9.88 -3.55 8.33
CA LYS A 48 10.64 -4.66 8.92
C LYS A 48 9.73 -5.71 9.55
N VAL A 49 8.64 -6.04 8.84
CA VAL A 49 7.67 -7.04 9.27
C VAL A 49 7.47 -8.08 8.17
N GLU A 50 6.92 -9.23 8.53
CA GLU A 50 6.71 -10.32 7.58
C GLU A 50 5.56 -10.05 6.62
N SER A 51 4.55 -9.33 7.08
CA SER A 51 3.37 -9.02 6.27
C SER A 51 2.96 -7.58 6.48
N TRP A 52 2.49 -6.94 5.39
CA TRP A 52 1.99 -5.58 5.45
C TRP A 52 0.81 -5.44 6.42
N THR A 53 0.04 -6.53 6.61
CA THR A 53 -1.13 -6.53 7.50
C THR A 53 -0.78 -6.32 8.97
N LEU A 54 0.48 -6.48 9.33
CA LEU A 54 0.93 -6.20 10.69
C LEU A 54 1.02 -4.71 11.00
N ARG A 55 1.01 -3.87 9.97
CA ARG A 55 1.16 -2.41 10.13
C ARG A 55 0.05 -1.60 9.50
N ALA A 56 -0.79 -2.23 8.68
CA ALA A 56 -1.87 -1.54 7.99
C ALA A 56 -3.08 -2.47 7.86
N ASP A 57 -4.26 -1.90 7.73
CA ASP A 57 -5.50 -2.67 7.59
C ASP A 57 -6.03 -2.64 6.15
N CYS A 58 -5.70 -1.60 5.40
CA CYS A 58 -6.17 -1.45 4.03
C CYS A 58 -5.22 -0.58 3.22
N PHE A 59 -5.48 -0.51 1.94
CA PHE A 59 -4.69 0.30 1.02
C PHE A 59 -5.60 0.93 -0.02
N ASP A 60 -5.07 1.97 -0.67
CA ASP A 60 -5.74 2.64 -1.78
C ASP A 60 -4.75 2.79 -2.92
N LEU A 61 -5.17 2.43 -4.12
CA LEU A 61 -4.35 2.50 -5.32
C LEU A 61 -4.70 3.73 -6.12
N VAL A 62 -3.68 4.56 -6.38
CA VAL A 62 -3.84 5.71 -7.25
C VAL A 62 -3.21 5.36 -8.60
N ALA A 63 -4.04 5.33 -9.62
CA ALA A 63 -3.60 5.02 -10.97
C ALA A 63 -2.74 6.17 -11.53
N PRO A 64 -1.88 5.89 -12.50
CA PRO A 64 -1.08 6.92 -13.12
C PRO A 64 -1.99 7.89 -13.90
N GLN A 65 -1.58 9.11 -13.89
CA GLN A 65 -2.25 10.15 -14.68
C GLN A 65 -1.54 10.38 -16.00
#